data_2f3696eee1095bbbd91bff5c346ab0a8
#
_entry.id   2f3696eee1095bbbd91bff5c346ab0a8
#
_cell.length_a   1.000
_cell.length_b   1.000
_cell.length_c   1.000
_cell.angle_alpha   90.00
_cell.angle_beta   90.00
_cell.angle_gamma   90.00
#
_symmetry.space_group_name_H-M   'P 1'
#
loop_
_entity.id
_entity.type
_entity.pdbx_description
1 polymer ?
#
loop_
_entity_poly.entity_id
_entity_poly.type
_entity_poly.pdbx_seq_one_letter_code
_entity_poly.pdbx_strand_id
1 'polypeptide(L)'
;QNIYEGIEYLKPANEDIVATVDGDDWLYTYDVLEKVNKVYEEEKCFITFGMSVYLDDLKKGLVVPNGSQPFPPQVVHGSLFRDYRWQSSHLRTFKYGLWKRIKREDLLDEDGEFYRMAWDLAFMFPMLEMAMERHKCITDILYVYNNDNPLNDHKVDTPLQLRTDQVIRKKQRYQRIEDVT
;
A
#
# COMPACT_ATOMS: atom_id res chain seq x y z
N GLN A 1 -8.14 -4.11 10.60
CA GLN A 1 -9.39 -3.60 11.20
C GLN A 1 -9.38 -2.07 11.25
N ASN A 2 -8.47 -1.43 11.99
CA ASN A 2 -8.46 0.02 12.22
C ASN A 2 -8.52 0.87 10.93
N ILE A 3 -7.77 0.49 9.89
CA ILE A 3 -7.79 1.20 8.60
C ILE A 3 -9.18 1.10 7.95
N TYR A 4 -9.77 -0.10 7.93
CA TYR A 4 -11.10 -0.31 7.38
C TYR A 4 -12.14 0.56 8.11
N GLU A 5 -12.19 0.48 9.42
CA GLU A 5 -13.13 1.25 10.24
C GLU A 5 -12.90 2.76 10.12
N GLY A 6 -11.64 3.21 10.07
CA GLY A 6 -11.31 4.62 9.90
C GLY A 6 -11.79 5.18 8.55
N ILE A 7 -11.58 4.45 7.46
CA ILE A 7 -12.03 4.87 6.13
C ILE A 7 -13.57 4.86 6.06
N GLU A 8 -14.22 3.81 6.56
CA GLU A 8 -15.68 3.72 6.58
C GLU A 8 -16.33 4.82 7.45
N TYR A 9 -15.67 5.23 8.53
CA TYR A 9 -16.13 6.34 9.37
C TYR A 9 -16.05 7.71 8.64
N LEU A 10 -14.95 7.95 7.93
CA LEU A 10 -14.70 9.23 7.23
C LEU A 10 -15.61 9.41 6.00
N LYS A 11 -16.06 8.31 5.37
CA LYS A 11 -16.89 8.31 4.15
C LYS A 11 -16.39 9.25 3.07
N PRO A 12 -15.15 9.08 2.57
CA PRO A 12 -14.61 9.96 1.55
C PRO A 12 -15.42 9.94 0.26
N ALA A 13 -15.29 10.96 -0.57
CA ALA A 13 -15.75 10.90 -1.95
C ALA A 13 -14.85 9.99 -2.80
N ASN A 14 -15.35 9.47 -3.92
CA ASN A 14 -14.60 8.51 -4.75
C ASN A 14 -13.23 9.02 -5.19
N GLU A 15 -13.13 10.33 -5.45
CA GLU A 15 -11.89 10.97 -5.90
C GLU A 15 -10.97 11.40 -4.75
N ASP A 16 -11.43 11.34 -3.50
CA ASP A 16 -10.59 11.68 -2.37
C ASP A 16 -9.42 10.69 -2.24
N ILE A 17 -8.26 11.23 -1.93
CA ILE A 17 -7.03 10.46 -1.76
C ILE A 17 -6.90 10.06 -0.29
N VAL A 18 -6.87 8.76 -0.06
CA VAL A 18 -6.56 8.18 1.25
C VAL A 18 -5.07 7.91 1.34
N ALA A 19 -4.42 8.36 2.39
CA ALA A 19 -3.04 8.04 2.72
C ALA A 19 -3.00 7.20 4.00
N THR A 20 -2.28 6.07 3.98
CA THR A 20 -2.12 5.20 5.15
C THR A 20 -0.77 5.41 5.80
N VAL A 21 -0.80 5.82 7.07
CA VAL A 21 0.41 6.01 7.90
C VAL A 21 0.26 5.11 9.12
N ASP A 22 1.26 4.26 9.37
CA ASP A 22 1.27 3.40 10.55
C ASP A 22 1.49 4.24 11.81
N GLY A 23 0.94 3.81 12.94
CA GLY A 23 0.83 4.65 14.15
C GLY A 23 2.16 4.99 14.82
N ASP A 24 3.24 4.31 14.46
CA ASP A 24 4.60 4.51 14.97
C ASP A 24 5.57 5.05 13.90
N ASP A 25 5.05 5.39 12.71
CA ASP A 25 5.79 5.93 11.58
C ASP A 25 5.40 7.38 11.30
N TRP A 26 6.08 8.06 10.37
CA TRP A 26 5.76 9.43 9.99
C TRP A 26 6.19 9.79 8.56
N LEU A 27 5.66 10.89 8.04
CA LEU A 27 6.06 11.44 6.76
C LEU A 27 7.49 12.01 6.83
N TYR A 28 8.29 11.77 5.79
CA TYR A 28 9.71 12.14 5.78
C TYR A 28 9.94 13.65 5.84
N THR A 29 9.11 14.43 5.12
CA THR A 29 9.19 15.89 5.09
C THR A 29 7.78 16.50 5.15
N TYR A 30 7.69 17.79 5.46
CA TYR A 30 6.41 18.51 5.58
C TYR A 30 5.66 18.65 4.24
N ASP A 31 6.32 18.52 3.11
CA ASP A 31 5.77 18.69 1.76
C ASP A 31 5.36 17.37 1.09
N VAL A 32 5.43 16.23 1.80
CA VAL A 32 5.12 14.90 1.24
C VAL A 32 3.72 14.84 0.64
N LEU A 33 2.71 15.37 1.32
CA LEU A 33 1.34 15.33 0.81
C LEU A 33 1.16 16.21 -0.44
N GLU A 34 1.87 17.34 -0.51
CA GLU A 34 1.88 18.20 -1.71
C GLU A 34 2.52 17.45 -2.89
N LYS A 35 3.65 16.77 -2.70
CA LYS A 35 4.29 15.94 -3.72
C LYS A 35 3.37 14.84 -4.22
N VAL A 36 2.70 14.14 -3.32
CA VAL A 36 1.73 13.10 -3.67
C VAL A 36 0.58 13.68 -4.48
N ASN A 37 -0.03 14.77 -4.02
CA ASN A 37 -1.13 15.42 -4.73
C ASN A 37 -0.74 15.84 -6.15
N LYS A 38 0.43 16.42 -6.32
CA LYS A 38 0.97 16.78 -7.63
C LYS A 38 1.04 15.58 -8.58
N VAL A 39 1.50 14.42 -8.10
CA VAL A 39 1.54 13.19 -8.89
C VAL A 39 0.13 12.77 -9.34
N TYR A 40 -0.88 12.86 -8.47
CA TYR A 40 -2.27 12.57 -8.86
C TYR A 40 -2.80 13.54 -9.92
N GLU A 41 -2.47 14.81 -9.81
CA GLU A 41 -2.90 15.84 -10.77
C GLU A 41 -2.24 15.67 -12.14
N GLU A 42 -0.95 15.37 -12.19
CA GLU A 42 -0.17 15.28 -13.43
C GLU A 42 -0.34 13.93 -14.13
N GLU A 43 -0.27 12.82 -13.37
CA GLU A 43 -0.23 11.46 -13.92
C GLU A 43 -1.64 10.82 -14.03
N LYS A 44 -2.66 11.44 -13.47
CA LYS A 44 -4.04 10.92 -13.46
C LYS A 44 -4.13 9.47 -12.96
N CYS A 45 -3.28 9.11 -12.01
CA CYS A 45 -3.25 7.78 -11.41
C CYS A 45 -4.37 7.58 -10.39
N PHE A 46 -4.61 6.33 -10.00
CA PHE A 46 -5.60 5.95 -9.00
C PHE A 46 -4.98 5.53 -7.68
N ILE A 47 -3.72 5.11 -7.72
CA ILE A 47 -2.97 4.59 -6.58
C ILE A 47 -1.50 4.95 -6.72
N THR A 48 -0.87 5.33 -5.61
CA THR A 48 0.58 5.51 -5.54
C THR A 48 1.19 4.75 -4.38
N PHE A 49 2.48 4.48 -4.51
CA PHE A 49 3.33 3.95 -3.45
C PHE A 49 4.72 4.56 -3.61
N GLY A 50 5.47 4.65 -2.52
CA GLY A 50 6.70 5.43 -2.53
C GLY A 50 7.88 4.75 -1.87
N MET A 51 8.95 5.53 -1.68
CA MET A 51 10.17 5.11 -0.99
C MET A 51 10.11 5.53 0.49
N SER A 52 10.74 4.74 1.33
CA SER A 52 10.94 5.03 2.75
C SER A 52 12.42 5.04 3.11
N VAL A 53 12.71 5.49 4.33
CA VAL A 53 14.00 5.30 5.00
C VAL A 53 13.76 4.66 6.35
N TYR A 54 14.73 3.91 6.86
CA TYR A 54 14.67 3.39 8.20
C TYR A 54 15.08 4.43 9.24
N LEU A 55 14.39 4.43 10.37
CA LEU A 55 14.69 5.33 11.48
C LEU A 55 16.12 5.15 12.02
N ASP A 56 16.57 3.91 12.16
CA ASP A 56 17.90 3.62 12.69
C ASP A 56 19.03 4.07 11.75
N ASP A 57 18.80 4.08 10.43
CA ASP A 57 19.73 4.68 9.48
C ASP A 57 19.78 6.20 9.65
N LEU A 58 18.63 6.86 9.79
CA LEU A 58 18.57 8.30 10.05
C LEU A 58 19.28 8.68 11.37
N LYS A 59 19.13 7.87 12.42
CA LYS A 59 19.85 8.06 13.70
C LYS A 59 21.37 7.97 13.54
N LYS A 60 21.86 7.26 12.55
CA LYS A 60 23.28 7.16 12.18
C LYS A 60 23.72 8.25 11.19
N GLY A 61 22.84 9.17 10.81
CA GLY A 61 23.08 10.20 9.80
C GLY A 61 23.10 9.68 8.36
N LEU A 62 22.52 8.49 8.11
CA LEU A 62 22.44 7.88 6.79
C LEU A 62 21.04 8.06 6.19
N VAL A 63 20.98 8.38 4.91
CA VAL A 63 19.73 8.42 4.13
C VAL A 63 19.82 7.34 3.08
N VAL A 64 19.29 6.16 3.41
CA VAL A 64 19.30 4.98 2.53
C VAL A 64 17.87 4.72 2.06
N PRO A 65 17.53 5.06 0.81
CA PRO A 65 16.20 4.79 0.27
C PRO A 65 15.89 3.30 0.29
N ASN A 66 14.72 2.94 0.77
CA ASN A 66 14.23 1.57 0.88
C ASN A 66 12.78 1.47 0.42
N GLY A 67 12.36 0.28 0.04
CA GLY A 67 10.96 -0.05 -0.24
C GLY A 67 10.64 -0.19 -1.71
N SER A 68 9.78 0.70 -2.21
CA SER A 68 9.10 0.53 -3.49
C SER A 68 10.01 0.67 -4.72
N GLN A 69 9.67 -0.09 -5.75
CA GLN A 69 10.25 0.05 -7.09
C GLN A 69 9.11 0.01 -8.12
N PRO A 70 9.24 0.65 -9.28
CA PRO A 70 8.27 0.52 -10.36
C PRO A 70 8.10 -0.95 -10.78
N PHE A 71 6.86 -1.35 -11.03
CA PHE A 71 6.60 -2.67 -11.61
C PHE A 71 7.08 -2.73 -13.06
N PRO A 72 7.70 -3.85 -13.49
CA PRO A 72 8.03 -4.06 -14.89
C PRO A 72 6.78 -4.04 -15.78
N PRO A 73 6.86 -3.50 -17.02
CA PRO A 73 5.69 -3.44 -17.90
C PRO A 73 4.97 -4.77 -18.13
N GLN A 74 5.70 -5.87 -18.22
CA GLN A 74 5.11 -7.21 -18.37
C GLN A 74 4.28 -7.64 -17.14
N VAL A 75 4.65 -7.21 -15.94
CA VAL A 75 3.87 -7.46 -14.72
C VAL A 75 2.57 -6.69 -14.76
N VAL A 76 2.63 -5.43 -15.17
CA VAL A 76 1.45 -4.57 -15.29
C VAL A 76 0.51 -5.10 -16.38
N HIS A 77 1.00 -5.25 -17.62
CA HIS A 77 0.16 -5.71 -18.75
C HIS A 77 -0.45 -7.10 -18.52
N GLY A 78 0.25 -7.99 -17.82
CA GLY A 78 -0.23 -9.32 -17.49
C GLY A 78 -1.07 -9.40 -16.22
N SER A 79 -1.27 -8.28 -15.50
CA SER A 79 -1.88 -8.27 -14.15
C SER A 79 -1.21 -9.28 -13.19
N LEU A 80 0.12 -9.36 -13.24
CA LEU A 80 0.91 -10.36 -12.51
C LEU A 80 1.39 -9.84 -11.14
N PHE A 81 0.72 -8.84 -10.56
CA PHE A 81 1.12 -8.21 -9.30
C PHE A 81 1.28 -9.22 -8.16
N ARG A 82 0.38 -10.21 -8.07
CA ARG A 82 0.43 -11.26 -7.04
C ARG A 82 1.50 -12.31 -7.27
N ASP A 83 2.00 -12.46 -8.49
CA ASP A 83 3.08 -13.41 -8.82
C ASP A 83 4.45 -12.77 -8.75
N TYR A 84 4.49 -11.45 -8.62
CA TYR A 84 5.73 -10.71 -8.55
C TYR A 84 6.13 -10.42 -7.09
N ARG A 85 7.41 -10.10 -6.87
CA ARG A 85 7.88 -9.68 -5.54
C ARG A 85 7.11 -8.44 -5.09
N TRP A 86 6.91 -8.30 -3.78
CA TRP A 86 6.26 -7.14 -3.22
C TRP A 86 7.04 -5.86 -3.51
N GLN A 87 6.36 -4.84 -4.01
CA GLN A 87 6.96 -3.55 -4.41
C GLN A 87 6.18 -2.32 -3.95
N SER A 88 4.96 -2.49 -3.43
CA SER A 88 4.08 -1.36 -3.12
C SER A 88 4.12 -1.00 -1.64
N SER A 89 5.31 -0.59 -1.16
CA SER A 89 5.54 -0.22 0.24
C SER A 89 5.10 1.23 0.55
N HIS A 90 5.52 1.77 1.66
CA HIS A 90 5.17 3.11 2.15
C HIS A 90 5.78 4.24 1.29
N LEU A 91 5.20 5.43 1.14
CA LEU A 91 3.84 5.78 1.58
C LEU A 91 2.82 5.20 0.58
N ARG A 92 1.75 4.56 1.08
CA ARG A 92 0.68 4.03 0.23
C ARG A 92 -0.45 5.05 0.22
N THR A 93 -0.87 5.46 -0.98
CA THR A 93 -2.02 6.32 -1.16
C THR A 93 -2.89 5.81 -2.30
N PHE A 94 -4.20 6.05 -2.23
CA PHE A 94 -5.14 5.57 -3.23
C PHE A 94 -6.42 6.41 -3.23
N LYS A 95 -7.09 6.48 -4.36
CA LYS A 95 -8.43 7.06 -4.44
C LYS A 95 -9.45 6.14 -3.76
N TYR A 96 -10.33 6.71 -2.95
CA TYR A 96 -11.34 5.95 -2.22
C TYR A 96 -12.21 5.08 -3.15
N GLY A 97 -12.49 5.53 -4.37
CA GLY A 97 -13.24 4.75 -5.35
C GLY A 97 -12.61 3.40 -5.72
N LEU A 98 -11.29 3.19 -5.55
CA LEU A 98 -10.67 1.86 -5.61
C LEU A 98 -11.00 1.04 -4.35
N TRP A 99 -10.79 1.65 -3.19
CA TRP A 99 -10.98 0.99 -1.89
C TRP A 99 -12.38 0.40 -1.75
N LYS A 100 -13.41 1.16 -2.01
CA LYS A 100 -14.80 0.73 -1.85
C LYS A 100 -15.23 -0.42 -2.76
N ARG A 101 -14.42 -0.75 -3.78
CA ARG A 101 -14.65 -1.90 -4.67
C ARG A 101 -14.01 -3.18 -4.17
N ILE A 102 -13.18 -3.10 -3.13
CA ILE A 102 -12.60 -4.30 -2.50
C ILE A 102 -13.73 -5.00 -1.73
N LYS A 103 -13.89 -6.28 -1.98
CA LYS A 103 -14.83 -7.10 -1.23
C LYS A 103 -14.32 -7.27 0.20
N ARG A 104 -15.18 -7.04 1.19
CA ARG A 104 -14.79 -7.13 2.60
C ARG A 104 -14.17 -8.49 2.94
N GLU A 105 -14.69 -9.58 2.37
CA GLU A 105 -14.18 -10.95 2.56
C GLU A 105 -12.74 -11.15 2.04
N ASP A 106 -12.26 -10.29 1.15
CA ASP A 106 -10.87 -10.33 0.69
C ASP A 106 -9.89 -9.69 1.68
N LEU A 107 -10.41 -8.93 2.64
CA LEU A 107 -9.64 -8.35 3.75
C LEU A 107 -9.64 -9.26 5.01
N LEU A 108 -10.34 -10.41 4.94
CA LEU A 108 -10.52 -11.33 6.06
C LEU A 108 -9.80 -12.65 5.81
N ASP A 109 -9.37 -13.26 6.91
CA ASP A 109 -8.83 -14.62 6.96
C ASP A 109 -9.95 -15.69 6.92
N GLU A 110 -9.59 -16.96 7.09
CA GLU A 110 -10.50 -18.10 7.08
C GLU A 110 -11.47 -18.15 8.27
N ASP A 111 -11.13 -17.46 9.37
CA ASP A 111 -11.96 -17.33 10.56
C ASP A 111 -12.93 -16.13 10.46
N GLY A 112 -12.86 -15.35 9.40
CA GLY A 112 -13.67 -14.16 9.18
C GLY A 112 -13.16 -12.92 9.92
N GLU A 113 -11.93 -12.96 10.41
CA GLU A 113 -11.26 -11.85 11.07
C GLU A 113 -10.33 -11.10 10.11
N PHE A 114 -10.11 -9.81 10.35
CA PHE A 114 -9.16 -9.07 9.54
C PHE A 114 -7.75 -9.64 9.67
N TYR A 115 -7.03 -9.76 8.54
CA TYR A 115 -5.64 -10.19 8.54
C TYR A 115 -4.83 -9.42 9.58
N ARG A 116 -4.14 -10.15 10.44
CA ARG A 116 -3.30 -9.59 11.50
C ARG A 116 -1.92 -9.18 10.99
N MET A 117 -1.44 -9.83 9.94
CA MET A 117 -0.14 -9.57 9.29
C MET A 117 -0.29 -9.56 7.78
N ALA A 118 0.63 -8.92 7.06
CA ALA A 118 0.60 -8.75 5.61
C ALA A 118 -0.74 -8.16 5.10
N TRP A 119 -1.45 -7.46 5.97
CA TRP A 119 -2.77 -6.88 5.70
C TRP A 119 -2.74 -5.83 4.58
N ASP A 120 -1.59 -5.20 4.37
CA ASP A 120 -1.33 -4.26 3.28
C ASP A 120 -1.43 -4.93 1.90
N LEU A 121 -1.00 -6.18 1.76
CA LEU A 121 -1.16 -6.94 0.52
C LEU A 121 -2.63 -7.18 0.19
N ALA A 122 -3.47 -7.37 1.23
CA ALA A 122 -4.88 -7.69 1.05
C ALA A 122 -5.66 -6.56 0.37
N PHE A 123 -5.29 -5.30 0.57
CA PHE A 123 -5.93 -4.18 -0.11
C PHE A 123 -5.14 -3.63 -1.30
N MET A 124 -3.80 -3.67 -1.26
CA MET A 124 -3.00 -3.14 -2.35
C MET A 124 -3.09 -3.96 -3.63
N PHE A 125 -3.08 -5.31 -3.54
CA PHE A 125 -3.20 -6.15 -4.74
C PHE A 125 -4.53 -5.92 -5.49
N PRO A 126 -5.71 -5.96 -4.85
CA PRO A 126 -6.96 -5.60 -5.53
C PRO A 126 -6.91 -4.24 -6.21
N MET A 127 -6.37 -3.23 -5.53
CA MET A 127 -6.31 -1.88 -6.09
C MET A 127 -5.32 -1.76 -7.25
N LEU A 128 -4.17 -2.42 -7.20
CA LEU A 128 -3.22 -2.48 -8.32
C LEU A 128 -3.82 -3.21 -9.53
N GLU A 129 -4.54 -4.31 -9.30
CA GLU A 129 -5.23 -5.07 -10.35
C GLU A 129 -6.33 -4.23 -11.01
N MET A 130 -7.09 -3.48 -10.24
CA MET A 130 -8.10 -2.56 -10.78
C MET A 130 -7.48 -1.35 -11.49
N ALA A 131 -6.40 -0.80 -10.95
CA ALA A 131 -5.75 0.39 -11.49
C ALA A 131 -4.90 0.10 -12.73
N MET A 132 -4.27 -1.07 -12.81
CA MET A 132 -3.33 -1.44 -13.89
C MET A 132 -2.30 -0.33 -14.12
N GLU A 133 -2.22 0.25 -15.31
CA GLU A 133 -1.30 1.33 -15.69
C GLU A 133 -1.57 2.66 -14.95
N ARG A 134 -2.74 2.78 -14.28
CA ARG A 134 -3.11 3.96 -13.48
C ARG A 134 -2.52 3.92 -12.07
N HIS A 135 -1.41 3.21 -11.86
CA HIS A 135 -0.61 3.28 -10.65
C HIS A 135 0.69 4.05 -10.88
N LYS A 136 1.26 4.61 -9.79
CA LYS A 136 2.55 5.30 -9.88
C LYS A 136 3.44 4.94 -8.68
N CYS A 137 4.68 4.56 -8.97
CA CYS A 137 5.74 4.50 -7.97
C CYS A 137 6.41 5.88 -7.87
N ILE A 138 6.34 6.51 -6.72
CA ILE A 138 7.03 7.78 -6.44
C ILE A 138 8.42 7.44 -5.90
N THR A 139 9.46 7.85 -6.60
CA THR A 139 10.85 7.52 -6.26
C THR A 139 11.47 8.47 -5.23
N ASP A 140 10.77 9.55 -4.87
CA ASP A 140 11.12 10.39 -3.72
C ASP A 140 10.92 9.63 -2.41
N ILE A 141 11.74 9.96 -1.41
CA ILE A 141 11.54 9.46 -0.05
C ILE A 141 10.35 10.20 0.55
N LEU A 142 9.30 9.45 0.86
CA LEU A 142 8.05 9.98 1.40
C LEU A 142 7.84 9.64 2.88
N TYR A 143 8.55 8.65 3.40
CA TYR A 143 8.17 7.97 4.63
C TYR A 143 9.37 7.62 5.49
N VAL A 144 9.22 7.69 6.80
CA VAL A 144 10.18 7.16 7.78
C VAL A 144 9.56 5.96 8.47
N TYR A 145 10.16 4.80 8.24
CA TYR A 145 9.73 3.54 8.84
C TYR A 145 10.46 3.31 10.17
N ASN A 146 9.70 3.16 11.25
CA ASN A 146 10.24 2.88 12.58
C ASN A 146 10.63 1.39 12.72
N ASN A 147 11.77 1.05 12.17
CA ASN A 147 12.29 -0.32 12.26
C ASN A 147 12.87 -0.68 13.65
N ASP A 148 12.93 0.27 14.60
CA ASP A 148 13.32 0.00 15.98
C ASP A 148 12.19 -0.61 16.81
N ASN A 149 10.92 -0.42 16.41
CA ASN A 149 9.78 -0.96 17.14
C ASN A 149 9.86 -2.50 17.24
N PRO A 150 9.88 -3.07 18.47
CA PRO A 150 9.91 -4.53 18.64
C PRO A 150 8.61 -5.23 18.23
N LEU A 151 7.52 -4.48 18.06
CA LEU A 151 6.20 -4.99 17.68
C LEU A 151 5.98 -5.06 16.16
N ASN A 152 6.98 -4.71 15.35
CA ASN A 152 6.87 -4.84 13.90
C ASN A 152 6.56 -6.27 13.50
N ASP A 153 5.60 -6.46 12.59
CA ASP A 153 5.06 -7.75 12.16
C ASP A 153 6.15 -8.79 11.85
N HIS A 154 7.15 -8.39 11.09
CA HIS A 154 8.27 -9.26 10.70
C HIS A 154 9.14 -9.72 11.88
N LYS A 155 9.08 -9.03 13.04
CA LYS A 155 9.79 -9.40 14.26
C LYS A 155 8.95 -10.29 15.17
N VAL A 156 7.62 -10.14 15.11
CA VAL A 156 6.68 -10.82 16.01
C VAL A 156 6.37 -12.24 15.55
N ASP A 157 5.98 -12.44 14.29
CA ASP A 157 5.62 -13.76 13.76
C ASP A 157 5.86 -13.83 12.24
N THR A 158 7.11 -13.98 11.84
CA THR A 158 7.49 -14.17 10.43
C THR A 158 6.79 -15.36 9.76
N PRO A 159 6.64 -16.56 10.40
CA PRO A 159 5.90 -17.65 9.80
C PRO A 159 4.44 -17.33 9.48
N LEU A 160 3.73 -16.61 10.36
CA LEU A 160 2.36 -16.17 10.08
C LEU A 160 2.33 -15.18 8.93
N GLN A 161 3.23 -14.20 8.92
CA GLN A 161 3.33 -13.22 7.84
C GLN A 161 3.51 -13.88 6.46
N LEU A 162 4.41 -14.87 6.35
CA LEU A 162 4.66 -15.59 5.10
C LEU A 162 3.45 -16.44 4.67
N ARG A 163 2.77 -17.11 5.61
CA ARG A 163 1.54 -17.86 5.29
C ARG A 163 0.43 -16.94 4.81
N THR A 164 0.23 -15.82 5.49
CA THR A 164 -0.79 -14.82 5.11
C THR A 164 -0.51 -14.23 3.74
N ASP A 165 0.75 -13.87 3.44
CA ASP A 165 1.17 -13.44 2.09
C ASP A 165 0.75 -14.48 1.03
N GLN A 166 1.09 -15.77 1.25
CA GLN A 166 0.74 -16.84 0.29
C GLN A 166 -0.77 -17.02 0.11
N VAL A 167 -1.56 -16.88 1.17
CA VAL A 167 -3.03 -16.97 1.11
C VAL A 167 -3.59 -15.79 0.31
N ILE A 168 -3.17 -14.57 0.61
CA ILE A 168 -3.63 -13.36 -0.09
C ILE A 168 -3.29 -13.44 -1.59
N ARG A 169 -2.10 -13.89 -1.95
CA ARG A 169 -1.69 -14.02 -3.37
C ARG A 169 -2.53 -15.03 -4.16
N LYS A 170 -3.11 -16.02 -3.51
CA LYS A 170 -3.96 -17.04 -4.15
C LYS A 170 -5.43 -16.60 -4.32
N LYS A 171 -5.85 -15.50 -3.72
CA LYS A 171 -7.22 -14.99 -3.88
C LYS A 171 -7.50 -14.61 -5.34
N GLN A 172 -8.77 -14.58 -5.70
CA GLN A 172 -9.22 -14.19 -7.04
C GLN A 172 -8.75 -12.78 -7.38
N ARG A 173 -8.25 -12.59 -8.60
CA ARG A 173 -7.84 -11.28 -9.10
C ARG A 173 -9.03 -10.42 -9.45
N TYR A 174 -8.87 -9.12 -9.27
CA TYR A 174 -9.84 -8.12 -9.65
C TYR A 174 -9.69 -7.74 -11.13
N GLN A 175 -10.80 -7.36 -11.72
CA GLN A 175 -10.81 -6.86 -13.10
C GLN A 175 -10.39 -5.39 -13.11
N ARG A 176 -9.69 -4.99 -14.17
CA ARG A 176 -9.38 -3.58 -14.46
C ARG A 176 -10.66 -2.74 -14.46
N ILE A 177 -10.55 -1.52 -13.96
CA ILE A 177 -11.60 -0.50 -14.06
C ILE A 177 -11.12 0.68 -14.89
N GLU A 178 -12.05 1.35 -15.54
CA GLU A 178 -11.74 2.54 -16.36
C GLU A 178 -11.82 3.82 -15.52
N ASP A 179 -12.64 3.83 -14.47
CA ASP A 179 -12.86 5.00 -13.61
C ASP A 179 -13.09 4.58 -12.15
N VAL A 180 -12.82 5.50 -11.23
CA VAL A 180 -13.06 5.33 -9.78
C VAL A 180 -14.41 5.90 -9.32
N THR A 181 -15.14 6.61 -10.20
CA THR A 181 -16.48 7.18 -9.92
C THR A 181 -17.61 6.13 -9.85
#